data_db199c902c9a24fe133818c229523a18
#
_entry.id   db199c902c9a24fe133818c229523a18
#
_cell.length_a   1.000
_cell.length_b   1.000
_cell.length_c   1.000
_cell.angle_alpha   90.00
_cell.angle_beta   90.00
_cell.angle_gamma   90.00
#
_symmetry.space_group_name_H-M   'P 1'
#
loop_
_entity.id
_entity.type
_entity.pdbx_description
1 polymer ?
#
loop_
_entity_poly.entity_id
_entity_poly.type
_entity_poly.pdbx_seq_one_letter_code
_entity_poly.pdbx_strand_id
1 'polypeptide(L)'
;MTTALSLYLDALRFGAALTVFVSHYSTGRISGGLFWQLEYYGRAAVLMFFVLSGFVIAWVSETRERTLEEYGLSRFARLYSVIIPAFVLTAALDSIGKAIDPGLYGPEWGHSTDHPVIDFALSAMFLGESWTARVLPGFNVPYWSLNYEAWYYVLFAAAIFLRGGPRIAAVIVATLLAGPKILFLLPVWLMGVAAWRWRAELPHQLGGSLLVACLAGFIALEAFGGERLFLHPTSGWLPPDFSAYDFVLGALVALFIIGLANVQLPMPRARFERLVRRLAGTSFGLYLLHYPLLNFFGAVVPGPPDGTLHRVLVFGLALGGALGLASLIEPRKRALKAQLRTALHLLLGKPPPPAVVRQRLS
;
A
#
# COMPACT_ATOMS: atom_id res chain seq x y z
N MET A 1 -20.16 -6.01 -5.31
CA MET A 1 -19.01 -6.94 -5.20
C MET A 1 -19.47 -8.16 -4.45
N THR A 2 -19.27 -9.37 -5.01
CA THR A 2 -19.65 -10.64 -4.35
C THR A 2 -18.70 -10.96 -3.19
N THR A 3 -19.17 -11.80 -2.26
CA THR A 3 -18.34 -12.26 -1.12
C THR A 3 -17.10 -13.01 -1.59
N ALA A 4 -17.24 -13.84 -2.63
CA ALA A 4 -16.13 -14.58 -3.23
C ALA A 4 -15.07 -13.62 -3.82
N LEU A 5 -15.47 -12.70 -4.69
CA LEU A 5 -14.53 -11.71 -5.26
C LEU A 5 -13.79 -10.94 -4.16
N SER A 6 -14.52 -10.49 -3.12
CA SER A 6 -13.89 -9.81 -1.98
C SER A 6 -12.81 -10.64 -1.31
N LEU A 7 -13.04 -11.95 -1.16
CA LEU A 7 -12.08 -12.86 -0.54
C LEU A 7 -10.82 -13.04 -1.39
N TYR A 8 -10.98 -13.20 -2.71
CA TYR A 8 -9.84 -13.33 -3.62
C TYR A 8 -9.02 -12.03 -3.68
N LEU A 9 -9.68 -10.85 -3.69
CA LEU A 9 -8.96 -9.57 -3.61
C LEU A 9 -8.25 -9.39 -2.26
N ASP A 10 -8.81 -9.91 -1.17
CA ASP A 10 -8.16 -9.94 0.14
C ASP A 10 -6.91 -10.84 0.12
N ALA A 11 -6.99 -12.01 -0.53
CA ALA A 11 -5.84 -12.90 -0.71
C ALA A 11 -4.74 -12.24 -1.55
N LEU A 12 -5.09 -11.61 -2.67
CA LEU A 12 -4.15 -10.87 -3.51
C LEU A 12 -3.45 -9.75 -2.75
N ARG A 13 -4.21 -9.01 -1.93
CA ARG A 13 -3.64 -7.93 -1.10
C ARG A 13 -2.63 -8.44 -0.09
N PHE A 14 -2.95 -9.54 0.59
CA PHE A 14 -2.02 -10.13 1.54
C PHE A 14 -0.80 -10.73 0.83
N GLY A 15 -1.00 -11.40 -0.30
CA GLY A 15 0.09 -11.92 -1.14
C GLY A 15 1.04 -10.80 -1.58
N ALA A 16 0.50 -9.66 -2.05
CA ALA A 16 1.31 -8.50 -2.41
C ALA A 16 2.12 -7.95 -1.21
N ALA A 17 1.51 -7.86 0.00
CA ALA A 17 2.23 -7.42 1.19
C ALA A 17 3.37 -8.39 1.56
N LEU A 18 3.12 -9.68 1.44
CA LEU A 18 4.14 -10.70 1.69
C LEU A 18 5.25 -10.66 0.64
N THR A 19 4.92 -10.42 -0.64
CA THR A 19 5.92 -10.24 -1.70
C THR A 19 6.82 -9.05 -1.40
N VAL A 20 6.28 -7.90 -0.98
CA VAL A 20 7.09 -6.74 -0.58
C VAL A 20 7.99 -7.08 0.62
N PHE A 21 7.47 -7.78 1.62
CA PHE A 21 8.27 -8.24 2.75
C PHE A 21 9.45 -9.12 2.30
N VAL A 22 9.17 -10.14 1.47
CA VAL A 22 10.20 -11.06 0.98
C VAL A 22 11.22 -10.34 0.09
N SER A 23 10.78 -9.43 -0.77
CA SER A 23 11.64 -8.60 -1.61
C SER A 23 12.69 -7.84 -0.78
N HIS A 24 12.28 -7.17 0.28
CA HIS A 24 13.22 -6.45 1.14
C HIS A 24 14.06 -7.37 2.04
N TYR A 25 13.52 -8.51 2.45
CA TYR A 25 14.28 -9.54 3.15
C TYR A 25 15.38 -10.14 2.28
N SER A 26 15.13 -10.29 0.97
CA SER A 26 16.04 -10.96 0.01
C SER A 26 17.32 -10.17 -0.27
N THR A 27 17.44 -8.94 0.19
CA THR A 27 18.62 -8.10 -0.02
C THR A 27 19.87 -8.72 0.60
N GLY A 28 21.03 -8.51 -0.05
CA GLY A 28 22.32 -9.05 0.41
C GLY A 28 22.65 -8.67 1.85
N ARG A 29 22.31 -7.45 2.30
CA ARG A 29 22.57 -6.94 3.64
C ARG A 29 21.72 -7.59 4.75
N ILE A 30 20.52 -8.09 4.43
CA ILE A 30 19.57 -8.67 5.41
C ILE A 30 19.68 -10.19 5.45
N SER A 31 19.74 -10.85 4.29
CA SER A 31 19.72 -12.33 4.23
C SER A 31 20.84 -12.93 3.40
N GLY A 32 21.87 -12.13 3.03
CA GLY A 32 22.91 -12.62 2.12
C GLY A 32 22.34 -13.06 0.77
N GLY A 33 21.25 -12.43 0.31
CA GLY A 33 20.65 -12.71 -1.00
C GLY A 33 19.73 -13.95 -1.04
N LEU A 34 19.25 -14.46 0.10
CA LEU A 34 18.30 -15.59 0.10
C LEU A 34 16.99 -15.13 -0.59
N PHE A 35 16.53 -15.90 -1.58
CA PHE A 35 15.40 -15.56 -2.45
C PHE A 35 15.64 -14.32 -3.34
N TRP A 36 16.86 -14.06 -3.75
CA TRP A 36 17.22 -12.91 -4.62
C TRP A 36 16.33 -12.77 -5.86
N GLN A 37 15.77 -13.88 -6.37
CA GLN A 37 14.84 -13.89 -7.51
C GLN A 37 13.56 -13.09 -7.23
N LEU A 38 13.19 -12.90 -5.95
CA LEU A 38 11.99 -12.19 -5.51
C LEU A 38 12.26 -10.73 -5.18
N GLU A 39 13.52 -10.30 -5.16
CA GLU A 39 13.92 -8.93 -4.80
C GLU A 39 13.23 -7.89 -5.70
N TYR A 40 13.17 -8.13 -7.00
CA TYR A 40 12.60 -7.20 -7.97
C TYR A 40 11.06 -7.12 -7.93
N TYR A 41 10.37 -8.13 -7.39
CA TYR A 41 8.90 -8.16 -7.40
C TYR A 41 8.25 -7.25 -6.33
N GLY A 42 9.04 -6.65 -5.43
CA GLY A 42 8.52 -5.69 -4.46
C GLY A 42 7.79 -4.52 -5.11
N ARG A 43 8.38 -3.95 -6.19
CA ARG A 43 7.76 -2.87 -6.96
C ARG A 43 6.47 -3.33 -7.66
N ALA A 44 6.49 -4.47 -8.31
CA ALA A 44 5.31 -5.05 -8.97
C ALA A 44 4.15 -5.24 -7.97
N ALA A 45 4.44 -5.68 -6.76
CA ALA A 45 3.46 -5.80 -5.69
C ALA A 45 2.87 -4.45 -5.24
N VAL A 46 3.68 -3.38 -5.23
CA VAL A 46 3.19 -2.01 -4.94
C VAL A 46 2.25 -1.51 -6.05
N LEU A 47 2.57 -1.76 -7.33
CA LEU A 47 1.68 -1.42 -8.44
C LEU A 47 0.35 -2.19 -8.35
N MET A 48 0.39 -3.46 -7.95
CA MET A 48 -0.82 -4.23 -7.64
C MET A 48 -1.63 -3.58 -6.52
N PHE A 49 -1.00 -3.07 -5.47
CA PHE A 49 -1.69 -2.31 -4.42
C PHE A 49 -2.37 -1.06 -4.97
N PHE A 50 -1.75 -0.32 -5.88
CA PHE A 50 -2.38 0.87 -6.48
C PHE A 50 -3.64 0.50 -7.25
N VAL A 51 -3.59 -0.53 -8.10
CA VAL A 51 -4.77 -1.00 -8.84
C VAL A 51 -5.87 -1.50 -7.88
N LEU A 52 -5.51 -2.33 -6.89
CA LEU A 52 -6.46 -2.82 -5.87
C LEU A 52 -7.07 -1.68 -5.06
N SER A 53 -6.27 -0.67 -4.71
CA SER A 53 -6.74 0.52 -3.99
C SER A 53 -7.75 1.29 -4.84
N GLY A 54 -7.44 1.60 -6.09
CA GLY A 54 -8.37 2.27 -7.02
C GLY A 54 -9.69 1.52 -7.17
N PHE A 55 -9.64 0.19 -7.33
CA PHE A 55 -10.83 -0.65 -7.43
C PHE A 55 -11.70 -0.59 -6.17
N VAL A 56 -11.10 -0.75 -5.00
CA VAL A 56 -11.82 -0.73 -3.72
C VAL A 56 -12.37 0.66 -3.42
N ILE A 57 -11.62 1.72 -3.72
CA ILE A 57 -12.06 3.11 -3.52
C ILE A 57 -13.28 3.43 -4.39
N ALA A 58 -13.27 3.06 -5.66
CA ALA A 58 -14.42 3.24 -6.53
C ALA A 58 -15.65 2.48 -6.01
N TRP A 59 -15.46 1.24 -5.57
CA TRP A 59 -16.54 0.45 -4.98
C TRP A 59 -17.12 1.07 -3.72
N VAL A 60 -16.29 1.46 -2.74
CA VAL A 60 -16.80 1.97 -1.46
C VAL A 60 -17.46 3.34 -1.60
N SER A 61 -16.96 4.20 -2.50
CA SER A 61 -17.54 5.52 -2.75
C SER A 61 -18.93 5.45 -3.39
N GLU A 62 -19.20 4.41 -4.19
CA GLU A 62 -20.53 4.19 -4.77
C GLU A 62 -21.52 3.52 -3.80
N THR A 63 -21.02 2.68 -2.89
CA THR A 63 -21.90 1.79 -2.11
C THR A 63 -22.01 2.12 -0.63
N ARG A 64 -21.00 2.72 -0.02
CA ARG A 64 -20.89 2.88 1.43
C ARG A 64 -20.51 4.29 1.89
N GLU A 65 -19.60 4.94 1.21
CA GLU A 65 -19.00 6.23 1.60
C GLU A 65 -19.45 7.30 0.59
N ARG A 66 -20.72 7.68 0.66
CA ARG A 66 -21.39 8.52 -0.36
C ARG A 66 -21.19 10.02 -0.15
N THR A 67 -20.58 10.42 0.95
CA THR A 67 -20.30 11.83 1.25
C THR A 67 -18.80 12.05 1.42
N LEU A 68 -18.36 13.29 1.16
CA LEU A 68 -16.97 13.70 1.36
C LEU A 68 -16.54 13.47 2.82
N GLU A 69 -17.42 13.74 3.78
CA GLU A 69 -17.16 13.50 5.20
C GLU A 69 -16.89 12.02 5.51
N GLU A 70 -17.80 11.13 5.09
CA GLU A 70 -17.64 9.69 5.33
C GLU A 70 -16.39 9.12 4.68
N TYR A 71 -16.13 9.54 3.44
CA TYR A 71 -14.95 9.16 2.69
C TYR A 71 -13.68 9.65 3.38
N GLY A 72 -13.60 10.95 3.67
CA GLY A 72 -12.43 11.58 4.28
C GLY A 72 -12.09 10.97 5.64
N LEU A 73 -13.09 10.84 6.53
CA LEU A 73 -12.90 10.21 7.84
C LEU A 73 -12.44 8.75 7.72
N SER A 74 -12.94 8.00 6.73
CA SER A 74 -12.52 6.62 6.52
C SER A 74 -11.07 6.52 6.04
N ARG A 75 -10.66 7.37 5.09
CA ARG A 75 -9.26 7.40 4.57
C ARG A 75 -8.31 7.86 5.66
N PHE A 76 -8.63 8.96 6.33
CA PHE A 76 -7.82 9.47 7.43
C PHE A 76 -7.63 8.42 8.53
N ALA A 77 -8.72 7.85 9.05
CA ALA A 77 -8.63 6.83 10.09
C ALA A 77 -7.86 5.59 9.62
N ARG A 78 -8.00 5.17 8.35
CA ARG A 78 -7.26 4.04 7.79
C ARG A 78 -5.76 4.31 7.77
N LEU A 79 -5.33 5.48 7.29
CA LEU A 79 -3.92 5.82 7.16
C LEU A 79 -3.29 6.06 8.54
N TYR A 80 -3.80 6.99 9.31
CA TYR A 80 -3.15 7.43 10.55
C TYR A 80 -3.23 6.41 11.70
N SER A 81 -4.18 5.47 11.67
CA SER A 81 -4.20 4.39 12.66
C SER A 81 -2.96 3.49 12.60
N VAL A 82 -2.28 3.42 11.45
CA VAL A 82 -1.06 2.62 11.26
C VAL A 82 0.19 3.50 11.15
N ILE A 83 0.09 4.66 10.50
CA ILE A 83 1.23 5.57 10.28
C ILE A 83 1.81 6.06 11.62
N ILE A 84 0.97 6.50 12.56
CA ILE A 84 1.47 7.02 13.84
C ILE A 84 2.25 5.94 14.62
N PRO A 85 1.70 4.73 14.86
CA PRO A 85 2.47 3.65 15.45
C PRO A 85 3.74 3.27 14.66
N ALA A 86 3.67 3.28 13.33
CA ALA A 86 4.81 2.97 12.49
C ALA A 86 5.93 4.02 12.63
N PHE A 87 5.59 5.31 12.73
CA PHE A 87 6.58 6.36 12.95
C PHE A 87 7.30 6.22 14.29
N VAL A 88 6.53 5.97 15.36
CA VAL A 88 7.11 5.73 16.69
C VAL A 88 8.03 4.52 16.68
N LEU A 89 7.57 3.42 16.05
CA LEU A 89 8.36 2.20 15.94
C LEU A 89 9.62 2.43 15.09
N THR A 90 9.51 3.07 13.94
CA THR A 90 10.65 3.37 13.07
C THR A 90 11.69 4.21 13.81
N ALA A 91 11.28 5.31 14.44
CA ALA A 91 12.20 6.17 15.19
C ALA A 91 12.93 5.41 16.31
N ALA A 92 12.22 4.57 17.07
CA ALA A 92 12.80 3.78 18.15
C ALA A 92 13.76 2.70 17.62
N LEU A 93 13.33 1.92 16.62
CA LEU A 93 14.12 0.81 16.08
C LEU A 93 15.35 1.31 15.31
N ASP A 94 15.22 2.39 14.54
CA ASP A 94 16.34 3.00 13.83
C ASP A 94 17.39 3.55 14.81
N SER A 95 16.94 4.19 15.91
CA SER A 95 17.87 4.70 16.91
C SER A 95 18.68 3.60 17.59
N ILE A 96 18.02 2.48 17.94
CA ILE A 96 18.67 1.34 18.56
C ILE A 96 19.54 0.59 17.54
N GLY A 97 18.99 0.31 16.36
CA GLY A 97 19.68 -0.45 15.33
C GLY A 97 20.96 0.24 14.84
N LYS A 98 20.92 1.57 14.63
CA LYS A 98 22.10 2.39 14.28
C LYS A 98 23.20 2.35 15.35
N ALA A 99 22.83 2.27 16.60
CA ALA A 99 23.80 2.17 17.70
C ALA A 99 24.49 0.80 17.75
N ILE A 100 23.83 -0.27 17.26
CA ILE A 100 24.34 -1.63 17.25
C ILE A 100 25.13 -1.93 15.97
N ASP A 101 24.56 -1.63 14.81
CA ASP A 101 25.19 -1.82 13.49
C ASP A 101 24.93 -0.60 12.58
N PRO A 102 25.80 0.42 12.64
CA PRO A 102 25.70 1.58 11.76
C PRO A 102 25.72 1.26 10.26
N GLY A 103 26.37 0.16 9.86
CA GLY A 103 26.53 -0.24 8.46
C GLY A 103 25.21 -0.62 7.78
N LEU A 104 24.23 -1.11 8.54
CA LEU A 104 22.88 -1.39 8.02
C LEU A 104 22.03 -0.13 7.79
N TYR A 105 22.47 1.00 8.31
CA TYR A 105 21.77 2.29 8.26
C TYR A 105 22.58 3.36 7.51
N GLY A 106 23.48 2.94 6.63
CA GLY A 106 24.27 3.85 5.78
C GLY A 106 23.41 4.62 4.77
N PRO A 107 23.89 5.77 4.27
CA PRO A 107 23.17 6.61 3.31
C PRO A 107 22.88 5.91 1.99
N GLU A 108 23.61 4.87 1.65
CA GLU A 108 23.41 4.04 0.47
C GLU A 108 22.15 3.15 0.55
N TRP A 109 21.64 2.91 1.75
CA TRP A 109 20.49 2.02 1.99
C TRP A 109 19.18 2.75 2.30
N GLY A 110 19.23 4.04 2.50
CA GLY A 110 18.08 4.83 2.84
C GLY A 110 18.38 6.32 2.75
N HIS A 111 17.36 7.14 2.88
CA HIS A 111 17.54 8.58 2.93
C HIS A 111 17.79 8.99 4.39
N SER A 112 19.07 8.97 4.78
CA SER A 112 19.45 9.62 6.04
C SER A 112 19.31 11.12 5.87
N THR A 113 18.52 11.75 6.73
CA THR A 113 18.34 13.18 6.70
C THR A 113 19.02 13.79 7.92
N ASP A 114 19.53 15.00 7.74
CA ASP A 114 20.09 15.77 8.86
C ASP A 114 19.01 16.34 9.76
N HIS A 115 17.72 16.21 9.35
CA HIS A 115 16.57 16.82 10.03
C HIS A 115 15.41 15.85 10.24
N PRO A 116 15.53 14.82 11.10
CA PRO A 116 14.54 13.77 11.24
C PRO A 116 13.14 14.28 11.62
N VAL A 117 13.04 15.34 12.43
CA VAL A 117 11.73 15.91 12.81
C VAL A 117 10.99 16.46 11.59
N ILE A 118 11.72 17.15 10.69
CA ILE A 118 11.14 17.70 9.45
C ILE A 118 10.70 16.56 8.55
N ASP A 119 11.47 15.49 8.47
CA ASP A 119 11.15 14.35 7.60
C ASP A 119 9.91 13.59 8.06
N PHE A 120 9.79 13.34 9.35
CA PHE A 120 8.59 12.78 9.92
C PHE A 120 7.36 13.69 9.73
N ALA A 121 7.54 15.02 9.83
CA ALA A 121 6.47 15.98 9.60
C ALA A 121 6.03 16.00 8.12
N LEU A 122 6.98 16.10 7.18
CA LEU A 122 6.68 16.04 5.74
C LEU A 122 6.03 14.71 5.34
N SER A 123 6.53 13.61 5.89
CA SER A 123 5.93 12.28 5.70
C SER A 123 4.51 12.23 6.28
N ALA A 124 4.27 12.76 7.46
CA ALA A 124 2.94 12.83 8.05
C ALA A 124 1.95 13.63 7.20
N MET A 125 2.42 14.61 6.44
CA MET A 125 1.62 15.42 5.52
C MET A 125 1.57 14.83 4.10
N PHE A 126 2.20 13.68 3.85
CA PHE A 126 2.34 13.05 2.52
C PHE A 126 3.03 13.94 1.48
N LEU A 127 3.95 14.78 1.92
CA LEU A 127 4.74 15.67 1.06
C LEU A 127 6.13 15.11 0.75
N GLY A 128 6.49 13.96 1.31
CA GLY A 128 7.82 13.36 1.17
C GLY A 128 8.20 12.97 -0.27
N GLU A 129 7.23 12.78 -1.15
CA GLU A 129 7.43 12.46 -2.56
C GLU A 129 6.91 13.55 -3.52
N SER A 130 6.49 14.72 -2.99
CA SER A 130 5.97 15.80 -3.82
C SER A 130 7.09 16.46 -4.62
N TRP A 131 6.82 16.70 -5.91
CA TRP A 131 7.78 17.30 -6.85
C TRP A 131 9.09 16.50 -6.92
N THR A 132 10.19 17.10 -6.55
CA THR A 132 11.52 16.49 -6.50
C THR A 132 11.90 15.95 -5.11
N ALA A 133 11.02 16.11 -4.12
CA ALA A 133 11.29 15.64 -2.77
C ALA A 133 11.47 14.12 -2.73
N ARG A 134 12.39 13.67 -1.89
CA ARG A 134 12.65 12.27 -1.55
C ARG A 134 12.90 12.19 -0.06
N VAL A 135 11.83 12.28 0.72
CA VAL A 135 11.88 12.35 2.17
C VAL A 135 11.09 11.18 2.74
N LEU A 136 11.75 10.43 3.61
CA LEU A 136 11.20 9.24 4.26
C LEU A 136 11.21 9.41 5.78
N PRO A 137 10.25 8.80 6.50
CA PRO A 137 10.29 8.79 7.95
C PRO A 137 11.36 7.79 8.44
N GLY A 138 12.57 8.26 8.72
CA GLY A 138 13.71 7.43 9.05
C GLY A 138 14.08 6.46 7.92
N PHE A 139 14.41 5.22 8.27
CA PHE A 139 14.74 4.17 7.30
C PHE A 139 13.51 3.35 6.85
N ASN A 140 12.31 3.93 6.88
CA ASN A 140 11.10 3.24 6.39
C ASN A 140 10.90 3.48 4.90
N VAL A 141 11.74 2.84 4.08
CA VAL A 141 11.70 2.98 2.61
C VAL A 141 10.32 2.73 2.00
N PRO A 142 9.56 1.67 2.37
CA PRO A 142 8.25 1.42 1.77
C PRO A 142 7.24 2.56 1.90
N TYR A 143 7.48 3.51 2.79
CA TYR A 143 6.59 4.65 3.03
C TYR A 143 6.39 5.53 1.79
N TRP A 144 7.32 5.53 0.83
CA TRP A 144 7.23 6.35 -0.38
C TRP A 144 5.87 6.22 -1.08
N SER A 145 5.34 5.01 -1.20
CA SER A 145 4.09 4.74 -1.93
C SER A 145 2.84 5.30 -1.24
N LEU A 146 2.88 5.50 0.09
CA LEU A 146 1.77 6.11 0.82
C LEU A 146 1.56 7.57 0.46
N ASN A 147 2.64 8.30 0.10
CA ASN A 147 2.52 9.66 -0.41
C ASN A 147 1.66 9.69 -1.68
N TYR A 148 1.87 8.72 -2.58
CA TYR A 148 1.11 8.56 -3.80
C TYR A 148 -0.36 8.22 -3.51
N GLU A 149 -0.60 7.19 -2.69
CA GLU A 149 -1.94 6.72 -2.36
C GLU A 149 -2.78 7.82 -1.68
N ALA A 150 -2.20 8.59 -0.77
CA ALA A 150 -2.87 9.69 -0.09
C ALA A 150 -3.33 10.78 -1.07
N TRP A 151 -2.45 11.21 -1.99
CA TRP A 151 -2.80 12.18 -3.01
C TRP A 151 -3.85 11.66 -4.00
N TYR A 152 -3.82 10.37 -4.34
CA TYR A 152 -4.86 9.76 -5.16
C TYR A 152 -6.22 9.79 -4.47
N TYR A 153 -6.25 9.60 -3.15
CA TYR A 153 -7.48 9.74 -2.37
C TYR A 153 -8.00 11.18 -2.39
N VAL A 154 -7.12 12.17 -2.27
CA VAL A 154 -7.50 13.59 -2.30
C VAL A 154 -8.02 13.98 -3.69
N LEU A 155 -7.30 13.63 -4.76
CA LEU A 155 -7.69 13.90 -6.15
C LEU A 155 -9.04 13.24 -6.49
N PHE A 156 -9.20 11.98 -6.11
CA PHE A 156 -10.45 11.26 -6.32
C PHE A 156 -11.61 11.90 -5.56
N ALA A 157 -11.40 12.27 -4.29
CA ALA A 157 -12.41 12.95 -3.48
C ALA A 157 -12.83 14.28 -4.11
N ALA A 158 -11.88 15.09 -4.53
CA ALA A 158 -12.15 16.36 -5.21
C ALA A 158 -12.95 16.15 -6.51
N ALA A 159 -12.59 15.15 -7.31
CA ALA A 159 -13.26 14.85 -8.57
C ALA A 159 -14.69 14.32 -8.40
N ILE A 160 -14.95 13.50 -7.38
CA ILE A 160 -16.23 12.79 -7.25
C ILE A 160 -17.23 13.54 -6.35
N PHE A 161 -16.77 14.12 -5.23
CA PHE A 161 -17.68 14.70 -4.22
C PHE A 161 -17.88 16.21 -4.38
N LEU A 162 -17.00 16.90 -5.09
CA LEU A 162 -17.16 18.34 -5.37
C LEU A 162 -17.79 18.57 -6.73
N ARG A 163 -18.34 19.77 -6.93
CA ARG A 163 -19.00 20.18 -8.19
C ARG A 163 -18.63 21.62 -8.56
N GLY A 164 -18.71 21.97 -9.85
CA GLY A 164 -18.48 23.32 -10.35
C GLY A 164 -17.09 23.87 -10.02
N GLY A 165 -17.00 25.15 -9.73
CA GLY A 165 -15.76 25.85 -9.42
C GLY A 165 -14.94 25.24 -8.29
N PRO A 166 -15.54 24.87 -7.14
CA PRO A 166 -14.83 24.17 -6.05
C PRO A 166 -14.13 22.88 -6.46
N ARG A 167 -14.73 22.07 -7.37
CA ARG A 167 -14.10 20.87 -7.92
C ARG A 167 -12.82 21.23 -8.67
N ILE A 168 -12.93 22.19 -9.61
CA ILE A 168 -11.80 22.61 -10.45
C ILE A 168 -10.67 23.15 -9.58
N ALA A 169 -10.98 24.04 -8.66
CA ALA A 169 -10.00 24.61 -7.75
C ALA A 169 -9.31 23.53 -6.88
N ALA A 170 -10.06 22.63 -6.27
CA ALA A 170 -9.51 21.57 -5.44
C ALA A 170 -8.63 20.58 -6.23
N VAL A 171 -9.04 20.23 -7.46
CA VAL A 171 -8.22 19.37 -8.34
C VAL A 171 -6.93 20.07 -8.72
N ILE A 172 -6.97 21.35 -9.11
CA ILE A 172 -5.77 22.13 -9.46
C ILE A 172 -4.83 22.21 -8.25
N VAL A 173 -5.34 22.60 -7.07
CA VAL A 173 -4.52 22.71 -5.87
C VAL A 173 -3.90 21.35 -5.49
N ALA A 174 -4.68 20.27 -5.49
CA ALA A 174 -4.16 18.93 -5.19
C ALA A 174 -3.11 18.47 -6.21
N THR A 175 -3.30 18.77 -7.50
CA THR A 175 -2.35 18.49 -8.58
C THR A 175 -1.03 19.24 -8.38
N LEU A 176 -1.11 20.53 -8.06
CA LEU A 176 0.05 21.37 -7.79
C LEU A 176 0.81 20.93 -6.53
N LEU A 177 0.11 20.54 -5.47
CA LEU A 177 0.76 20.06 -4.24
C LEU A 177 1.38 18.68 -4.41
N ALA A 178 0.71 17.76 -5.11
CA ALA A 178 1.24 16.42 -5.39
C ALA A 178 2.50 16.47 -6.27
N GLY A 179 2.48 17.27 -7.33
CA GLY A 179 3.56 17.38 -8.28
C GLY A 179 3.61 16.26 -9.32
N PRO A 180 4.45 16.41 -10.37
CA PRO A 180 4.47 15.50 -11.53
C PRO A 180 4.84 14.07 -11.18
N LYS A 181 5.73 13.87 -10.22
CA LYS A 181 6.21 12.56 -9.79
C LYS A 181 5.07 11.68 -9.28
N ILE A 182 4.22 12.22 -8.40
CA ILE A 182 3.05 11.48 -7.88
C ILE A 182 2.01 11.26 -8.98
N LEU A 183 1.78 12.27 -9.83
CA LEU A 183 0.77 12.21 -10.88
C LEU A 183 1.12 11.20 -11.98
N PHE A 184 2.39 10.92 -12.17
CA PHE A 184 2.82 10.00 -13.22
C PHE A 184 2.27 8.57 -13.03
N LEU A 185 2.18 8.05 -11.80
CA LEU A 185 1.57 6.74 -11.52
C LEU A 185 0.05 6.79 -11.28
N LEU A 186 -0.55 7.97 -11.29
CA LEU A 186 -2.00 8.10 -11.16
C LEU A 186 -2.78 7.23 -12.16
N PRO A 187 -2.37 7.11 -13.45
CA PRO A 187 -3.06 6.22 -14.40
C PRO A 187 -3.11 4.76 -13.93
N VAL A 188 -2.06 4.24 -13.28
CA VAL A 188 -2.06 2.87 -12.75
C VAL A 188 -3.15 2.69 -11.69
N TRP A 189 -3.27 3.66 -10.78
CA TRP A 189 -4.33 3.65 -9.77
C TRP A 189 -5.72 3.81 -10.41
N LEU A 190 -5.87 4.67 -11.45
CA LEU A 190 -7.11 4.86 -12.19
C LEU A 190 -7.53 3.61 -12.99
N MET A 191 -6.58 2.77 -13.42
CA MET A 191 -6.91 1.46 -14.02
C MET A 191 -7.72 0.60 -13.04
N GLY A 192 -7.45 0.69 -11.72
CA GLY A 192 -8.28 0.06 -10.69
C GLY A 192 -9.70 0.63 -10.63
N VAL A 193 -9.84 1.95 -10.70
CA VAL A 193 -11.16 2.63 -10.78
C VAL A 193 -11.92 2.19 -12.03
N ALA A 194 -11.23 2.14 -13.17
CA ALA A 194 -11.78 1.68 -14.44
C ALA A 194 -12.22 0.20 -14.36
N ALA A 195 -11.39 -0.65 -13.75
CA ALA A 195 -11.73 -2.06 -13.55
C ALA A 195 -13.02 -2.25 -12.74
N TRP A 196 -13.24 -1.42 -11.71
CA TRP A 196 -14.53 -1.42 -10.98
C TRP A 196 -15.70 -1.04 -11.88
N ARG A 197 -15.56 -0.01 -12.70
CA ARG A 197 -16.65 0.48 -13.58
C ARG A 197 -16.97 -0.50 -14.70
N TRP A 198 -15.96 -1.06 -15.34
CA TRP A 198 -16.12 -1.93 -16.52
C TRP A 198 -16.26 -3.42 -16.19
N ARG A 199 -16.18 -3.82 -14.92
CA ARG A 199 -16.27 -5.22 -14.51
C ARG A 199 -17.53 -5.96 -15.01
N ALA A 200 -18.62 -5.26 -15.25
CA ALA A 200 -19.88 -5.82 -15.69
C ALA A 200 -20.08 -5.80 -17.22
N GLU A 201 -19.18 -5.14 -17.94
CA GLU A 201 -19.26 -5.02 -19.41
C GLU A 201 -18.71 -6.26 -20.13
N LEU A 202 -17.87 -7.05 -19.43
CA LEU A 202 -17.31 -8.25 -19.99
C LEU A 202 -18.33 -9.40 -19.93
N PRO A 203 -18.61 -10.13 -21.04
CA PRO A 203 -19.39 -11.35 -20.99
C PRO A 203 -18.75 -12.40 -20.07
N HIS A 204 -19.55 -13.00 -19.19
CA HIS A 204 -19.04 -13.98 -18.19
C HIS A 204 -18.25 -15.14 -18.82
N GLN A 205 -18.60 -15.54 -20.04
CA GLN A 205 -17.89 -16.61 -20.79
C GLN A 205 -16.43 -16.27 -21.08
N LEU A 206 -16.10 -14.97 -21.17
CA LEU A 206 -14.73 -14.52 -21.46
C LEU A 206 -13.87 -14.32 -20.21
N GLY A 207 -14.45 -14.39 -19.00
CA GLY A 207 -13.72 -14.16 -17.75
C GLY A 207 -12.54 -15.12 -17.59
N GLY A 208 -12.72 -16.41 -17.85
CA GLY A 208 -11.66 -17.41 -17.76
C GLY A 208 -10.55 -17.20 -18.81
N SER A 209 -10.92 -16.92 -20.06
CA SER A 209 -9.95 -16.63 -21.12
C SER A 209 -9.13 -15.38 -20.82
N LEU A 210 -9.77 -14.35 -20.24
CA LEU A 210 -9.07 -13.14 -19.83
C LEU A 210 -8.07 -13.42 -18.71
N LEU A 211 -8.41 -14.23 -17.72
CA LEU A 211 -7.46 -14.63 -16.66
C LEU A 211 -6.24 -15.34 -17.23
N VAL A 212 -6.44 -16.30 -18.14
CA VAL A 212 -5.34 -17.01 -18.82
C VAL A 212 -4.49 -16.04 -19.64
N ALA A 213 -5.12 -15.14 -20.39
CA ALA A 213 -4.42 -14.12 -21.18
C ALA A 213 -3.59 -13.18 -20.31
N CYS A 214 -4.11 -12.74 -19.15
CA CYS A 214 -3.37 -11.90 -18.20
C CYS A 214 -2.17 -12.63 -17.59
N LEU A 215 -2.32 -13.92 -17.22
CA LEU A 215 -1.21 -14.73 -16.72
C LEU A 215 -0.14 -14.97 -17.80
N ALA A 216 -0.55 -15.29 -19.03
CA ALA A 216 0.37 -15.40 -20.15
C ALA A 216 1.06 -14.07 -20.46
N GLY A 217 0.32 -12.96 -20.41
CA GLY A 217 0.87 -11.62 -20.58
C GLY A 217 1.89 -11.26 -19.49
N PHE A 218 1.63 -11.61 -18.23
CA PHE A 218 2.59 -11.42 -17.15
C PHE A 218 3.86 -12.28 -17.37
N ILE A 219 3.71 -13.56 -17.69
CA ILE A 219 4.85 -14.45 -18.00
C ILE A 219 5.66 -13.91 -19.18
N ALA A 220 4.99 -13.44 -20.24
CA ALA A 220 5.66 -12.86 -21.39
C ALA A 220 6.39 -11.56 -21.02
N LEU A 221 5.77 -10.68 -20.22
CA LEU A 221 6.37 -9.45 -19.74
C LEU A 221 7.67 -9.71 -18.96
N GLU A 222 7.69 -10.74 -18.11
CA GLU A 222 8.87 -11.14 -17.35
C GLU A 222 9.92 -11.84 -18.26
N ALA A 223 9.50 -12.76 -19.14
CA ALA A 223 10.39 -13.55 -19.98
C ALA A 223 11.09 -12.72 -21.07
N PHE A 224 10.41 -11.73 -21.64
CA PHE A 224 10.97 -10.86 -22.69
C PHE A 224 11.67 -9.61 -22.16
N GLY A 225 11.89 -9.57 -20.86
CA GLY A 225 12.69 -8.55 -20.18
C GLY A 225 11.90 -7.28 -19.94
N GLY A 226 11.07 -7.31 -18.90
CA GLY A 226 10.46 -6.12 -18.33
C GLY A 226 11.48 -5.00 -18.09
N GLU A 227 12.71 -5.36 -17.74
CA GLU A 227 13.84 -4.43 -17.60
C GLU A 227 14.17 -3.65 -18.89
N ARG A 228 13.98 -4.21 -20.08
CA ARG A 228 14.26 -3.53 -21.36
C ARG A 228 13.20 -2.48 -21.72
N LEU A 229 12.01 -2.56 -21.10
CA LEU A 229 10.97 -1.55 -21.22
C LEU A 229 11.21 -0.36 -20.28
N PHE A 230 12.29 -0.38 -19.51
CA PHE A 230 12.69 0.72 -18.64
C PHE A 230 13.24 1.88 -19.48
N LEU A 231 12.41 2.86 -19.70
CA LEU A 231 12.87 4.19 -20.07
C LEU A 231 13.35 4.82 -18.75
N HIS A 232 14.64 4.82 -18.52
CA HIS A 232 15.22 5.54 -17.38
C HIS A 232 15.11 7.04 -17.65
N PRO A 233 14.14 7.76 -17.08
CA PRO A 233 14.12 9.21 -17.23
C PRO A 233 15.27 9.79 -16.44
N THR A 234 16.16 10.44 -17.13
CA THR A 234 17.30 11.16 -16.53
C THR A 234 16.91 12.46 -15.84
N SER A 235 15.62 12.82 -15.86
CA SER A 235 15.12 14.06 -15.24
C SER A 235 14.73 13.81 -13.78
N GLY A 236 15.23 14.66 -12.86
CA GLY A 236 14.84 14.62 -11.45
C GLY A 236 13.35 14.88 -11.15
N TRP A 237 12.54 15.16 -12.20
CA TRP A 237 11.10 15.39 -12.13
C TRP A 237 10.26 14.12 -12.19
N LEU A 238 10.86 13.02 -12.66
CA LEU A 238 10.22 11.72 -12.72
C LEU A 238 10.93 10.78 -11.73
N PRO A 239 10.23 9.79 -11.18
CA PRO A 239 10.89 8.80 -10.35
C PRO A 239 11.97 8.07 -11.16
N PRO A 240 13.13 7.78 -10.56
CA PRO A 240 14.29 7.24 -11.27
C PRO A 240 14.04 5.87 -11.91
N ASP A 241 13.01 5.15 -11.44
CA ASP A 241 12.75 3.77 -11.82
C ASP A 241 11.48 3.60 -12.65
N PHE A 242 11.02 4.67 -13.34
CA PHE A 242 9.82 4.61 -14.17
C PHE A 242 10.03 3.88 -15.48
N SER A 243 9.05 3.05 -15.81
CA SER A 243 9.06 2.35 -17.09
C SER A 243 7.67 2.13 -17.66
N ALA A 244 7.60 1.86 -18.96
CA ALA A 244 6.41 1.36 -19.61
C ALA A 244 5.89 0.08 -18.95
N TYR A 245 6.77 -0.71 -18.32
CA TYR A 245 6.43 -1.87 -17.52
C TYR A 245 5.35 -1.58 -16.46
N ASP A 246 5.46 -0.46 -15.75
CA ASP A 246 4.50 -0.11 -14.68
C ASP A 246 3.06 0.00 -15.20
N PHE A 247 2.90 0.58 -16.39
CA PHE A 247 1.58 0.75 -17.02
C PHE A 247 1.06 -0.57 -17.61
N VAL A 248 1.93 -1.36 -18.24
CA VAL A 248 1.56 -2.67 -18.77
C VAL A 248 1.16 -3.61 -17.64
N LEU A 249 1.95 -3.66 -16.57
CA LEU A 249 1.62 -4.46 -15.39
C LEU A 249 0.31 -3.98 -14.73
N GLY A 250 0.13 -2.66 -14.57
CA GLY A 250 -1.11 -2.09 -14.04
C GLY A 250 -2.33 -2.49 -14.86
N ALA A 251 -2.21 -2.45 -16.20
CA ALA A 251 -3.27 -2.89 -17.10
C ALA A 251 -3.56 -4.39 -16.97
N LEU A 252 -2.52 -5.24 -16.91
CA LEU A 252 -2.68 -6.69 -16.70
C LEU A 252 -3.38 -6.99 -15.38
N VAL A 253 -3.01 -6.31 -14.30
CA VAL A 253 -3.66 -6.46 -12.98
C VAL A 253 -5.12 -6.01 -13.02
N ALA A 254 -5.43 -4.89 -13.68
CA ALA A 254 -6.78 -4.38 -13.81
C ALA A 254 -7.67 -5.36 -14.60
N LEU A 255 -7.17 -5.86 -15.73
CA LEU A 255 -7.83 -6.86 -16.56
C LEU A 255 -8.01 -8.19 -15.81
N PHE A 256 -7.01 -8.62 -15.03
CA PHE A 256 -7.09 -9.78 -14.18
C PHE A 256 -8.23 -9.66 -13.14
N ILE A 257 -8.38 -8.49 -12.50
CA ILE A 257 -9.50 -8.22 -11.57
C ILE A 257 -10.85 -8.26 -12.30
N ILE A 258 -10.93 -7.73 -13.53
CA ILE A 258 -12.16 -7.83 -14.36
C ILE A 258 -12.44 -9.31 -14.68
N GLY A 259 -11.43 -10.09 -15.06
CA GLY A 259 -11.56 -11.54 -15.27
C GLY A 259 -12.09 -12.26 -14.03
N LEU A 260 -11.49 -12.00 -12.85
CA LEU A 260 -11.96 -12.55 -11.57
C LEU A 260 -13.42 -12.19 -11.25
N ALA A 261 -13.85 -10.99 -11.60
CA ALA A 261 -15.22 -10.55 -11.37
C ALA A 261 -16.25 -11.28 -12.25
N ASN A 262 -15.79 -11.89 -13.35
CA ASN A 262 -16.63 -12.53 -14.38
C ASN A 262 -16.52 -14.06 -14.41
N VAL A 263 -15.81 -14.68 -13.46
CA VAL A 263 -15.79 -16.12 -13.29
C VAL A 263 -16.55 -16.54 -12.05
N GLN A 264 -17.06 -17.78 -12.04
CA GLN A 264 -17.64 -18.38 -10.85
C GLN A 264 -16.52 -18.78 -9.89
N LEU A 265 -16.25 -17.93 -8.91
CA LEU A 265 -15.21 -18.17 -7.92
C LEU A 265 -15.73 -19.11 -6.84
N PRO A 266 -15.09 -20.26 -6.58
CA PRO A 266 -15.48 -21.15 -5.50
C PRO A 266 -15.24 -20.47 -4.14
N MET A 267 -16.17 -20.69 -3.21
CA MET A 267 -15.96 -20.30 -1.82
C MET A 267 -15.18 -21.40 -1.11
N PRO A 268 -14.03 -21.07 -0.52
CA PRO A 268 -13.29 -22.05 0.26
C PRO A 268 -14.00 -22.38 1.59
N ARG A 269 -13.52 -23.43 2.27
CA ARG A 269 -14.01 -23.78 3.60
C ARG A 269 -13.94 -22.60 4.56
N ALA A 270 -14.91 -22.46 5.45
CA ALA A 270 -15.03 -21.33 6.38
C ALA A 270 -13.77 -21.05 7.24
N ARG A 271 -12.97 -22.08 7.56
CA ARG A 271 -11.69 -21.92 8.26
C ARG A 271 -10.67 -21.15 7.42
N PHE A 272 -10.57 -21.49 6.12
CA PHE A 272 -9.66 -20.83 5.20
C PHE A 272 -10.11 -19.39 4.89
N GLU A 273 -11.43 -19.18 4.70
CA GLU A 273 -11.97 -17.83 4.55
C GLU A 273 -11.60 -16.95 5.75
N ARG A 274 -11.82 -17.42 6.98
CA ARG A 274 -11.44 -16.65 8.18
C ARG A 274 -9.95 -16.36 8.25
N LEU A 275 -9.10 -17.30 7.87
CA LEU A 275 -7.65 -17.10 7.82
C LEU A 275 -7.27 -16.00 6.82
N VAL A 276 -7.77 -16.10 5.57
CA VAL A 276 -7.48 -15.10 4.52
C VAL A 276 -7.93 -13.71 4.96
N ARG A 277 -9.16 -13.58 5.49
CA ARG A 277 -9.66 -12.28 5.95
C ARG A 277 -8.86 -11.71 7.13
N ARG A 278 -8.40 -12.57 8.05
CA ARG A 278 -7.54 -12.16 9.16
C ARG A 278 -6.19 -11.65 8.62
N LEU A 279 -5.54 -12.41 7.75
CA LEU A 279 -4.27 -12.04 7.15
C LEU A 279 -4.39 -10.78 6.28
N ALA A 280 -5.42 -10.68 5.46
CA ALA A 280 -5.69 -9.47 4.68
C ALA A 280 -5.97 -8.25 5.56
N GLY A 281 -6.54 -8.47 6.75
CA GLY A 281 -6.74 -7.43 7.75
C GLY A 281 -5.44 -6.85 8.31
N THR A 282 -4.31 -7.55 8.20
CA THR A 282 -2.98 -7.09 8.65
C THR A 282 -2.08 -6.60 7.52
N SER A 283 -2.56 -6.61 6.27
CA SER A 283 -1.69 -6.33 5.09
C SER A 283 -1.08 -4.94 5.12
N PHE A 284 -1.83 -3.93 5.56
CA PHE A 284 -1.34 -2.55 5.60
C PHE A 284 -0.31 -2.35 6.72
N GLY A 285 -0.57 -2.94 7.89
CA GLY A 285 0.41 -2.95 8.98
C GLY A 285 1.66 -3.74 8.62
N LEU A 286 1.53 -4.93 8.01
CA LEU A 286 2.67 -5.69 7.49
C LEU A 286 3.50 -4.83 6.53
N TYR A 287 2.84 -4.19 5.55
CA TYR A 287 3.51 -3.33 4.57
C TYR A 287 4.31 -2.19 5.21
N LEU A 288 3.80 -1.58 6.27
CA LEU A 288 4.43 -0.38 6.85
C LEU A 288 5.43 -0.69 7.96
N LEU A 289 5.28 -1.83 8.64
CA LEU A 289 6.11 -2.19 9.80
C LEU A 289 7.27 -3.13 9.46
N HIS A 290 7.24 -3.83 8.32
CA HIS A 290 8.23 -4.85 8.04
C HIS A 290 9.65 -4.30 7.87
N TYR A 291 9.80 -3.18 7.19
CA TYR A 291 11.14 -2.66 6.83
C TYR A 291 11.94 -2.20 8.07
N PRO A 292 11.39 -1.37 8.99
CA PRO A 292 12.08 -1.06 10.22
C PRO A 292 12.37 -2.31 11.08
N LEU A 293 11.49 -3.32 11.07
CA LEU A 293 11.73 -4.58 11.78
C LEU A 293 12.82 -5.41 11.11
N LEU A 294 12.87 -5.49 9.78
CA LEU A 294 13.95 -6.18 9.06
C LEU A 294 15.31 -5.56 9.36
N ASN A 295 15.42 -4.24 9.29
CA ASN A 295 16.66 -3.53 9.59
C ASN A 295 17.08 -3.74 11.05
N PHE A 296 16.15 -3.61 11.98
CA PHE A 296 16.41 -3.80 13.40
C PHE A 296 16.86 -5.22 13.72
N PHE A 297 16.13 -6.24 13.27
CA PHE A 297 16.52 -7.62 13.52
C PHE A 297 17.77 -8.02 12.75
N GLY A 298 18.00 -7.45 11.57
CA GLY A 298 19.28 -7.58 10.87
C GLY A 298 20.47 -7.08 11.69
N ALA A 299 20.28 -5.97 12.44
CA ALA A 299 21.33 -5.41 13.28
C ALA A 299 21.53 -6.17 14.63
N VAL A 300 20.45 -6.66 15.24
CA VAL A 300 20.55 -7.24 16.59
C VAL A 300 20.76 -8.74 16.63
N VAL A 301 20.36 -9.47 15.58
CA VAL A 301 20.56 -10.92 15.51
C VAL A 301 22.02 -11.20 15.14
N PRO A 302 22.77 -11.92 16.00
CA PRO A 302 24.19 -12.16 15.74
C PRO A 302 24.41 -13.11 14.56
N GLY A 303 25.56 -12.97 13.92
CA GLY A 303 26.02 -13.83 12.82
C GLY A 303 25.97 -13.15 11.46
N PRO A 304 26.62 -13.74 10.44
CA PRO A 304 26.65 -13.17 9.12
C PRO A 304 25.28 -13.27 8.41
N PRO A 305 24.92 -12.33 7.54
CA PRO A 305 23.62 -12.29 6.86
C PRO A 305 23.28 -13.58 6.07
N ASP A 306 24.29 -14.31 5.60
CA ASP A 306 24.15 -15.59 4.88
C ASP A 306 24.06 -16.80 5.82
N GLY A 307 24.25 -16.62 7.13
CA GLY A 307 24.14 -17.69 8.11
C GLY A 307 22.71 -18.20 8.29
N THR A 308 22.51 -19.51 8.33
CA THR A 308 21.18 -20.14 8.42
C THR A 308 20.39 -19.66 9.64
N LEU A 309 21.02 -19.61 10.81
CA LEU A 309 20.37 -19.17 12.05
C LEU A 309 19.94 -17.69 11.95
N HIS A 310 20.84 -16.81 11.46
CA HIS A 310 20.54 -15.40 11.23
C HIS A 310 19.33 -15.25 10.31
N ARG A 311 19.35 -15.91 9.15
CA ARG A 311 18.25 -15.90 8.17
C ARG A 311 16.91 -16.28 8.78
N VAL A 312 16.88 -17.42 9.50
CA VAL A 312 15.63 -17.93 10.11
C VAL A 312 15.11 -16.99 11.19
N LEU A 313 15.99 -16.49 12.05
CA LEU A 313 15.60 -15.60 13.14
C LEU A 313 15.13 -14.22 12.60
N VAL A 314 15.89 -13.61 11.69
CA VAL A 314 15.48 -12.31 11.11
C VAL A 314 14.16 -12.41 10.37
N PHE A 315 13.98 -13.45 9.54
CA PHE A 315 12.71 -13.68 8.84
C PHE A 315 11.55 -13.86 9.83
N GLY A 316 11.71 -14.79 10.78
CA GLY A 316 10.65 -15.16 11.72
C GLY A 316 10.27 -14.01 12.66
N LEU A 317 11.27 -13.30 13.22
CA LEU A 317 11.04 -12.19 14.15
C LEU A 317 10.45 -10.97 13.43
N ALA A 318 10.95 -10.64 12.23
CA ALA A 318 10.42 -9.49 11.46
C ALA A 318 9.01 -9.76 10.97
N LEU A 319 8.74 -10.92 10.37
CA LEU A 319 7.40 -11.27 9.89
C LEU A 319 6.41 -11.43 11.04
N GLY A 320 6.78 -12.19 12.07
CA GLY A 320 5.96 -12.42 13.26
C GLY A 320 5.68 -11.12 14.01
N GLY A 321 6.70 -10.28 14.20
CA GLY A 321 6.57 -8.95 14.80
C GLY A 321 5.65 -8.03 13.99
N ALA A 322 5.84 -7.96 12.67
CA ALA A 322 4.99 -7.13 11.80
C ALA A 322 3.52 -7.59 11.83
N LEU A 323 3.25 -8.89 11.70
CA LEU A 323 1.89 -9.44 11.75
C LEU A 323 1.26 -9.28 13.14
N GLY A 324 2.02 -9.53 14.20
CA GLY A 324 1.58 -9.35 15.58
C GLY A 324 1.16 -7.90 15.86
N LEU A 325 2.06 -6.94 15.57
CA LEU A 325 1.78 -5.52 15.75
C LEU A 325 0.62 -5.04 14.84
N ALA A 326 0.59 -5.46 13.58
CA ALA A 326 -0.51 -5.13 12.68
C ALA A 326 -1.86 -5.61 13.21
N SER A 327 -1.91 -6.83 13.79
CA SER A 327 -3.13 -7.40 14.38
C SER A 327 -3.66 -6.59 15.58
N LEU A 328 -2.77 -5.90 16.30
CA LEU A 328 -3.13 -5.03 17.43
C LEU A 328 -3.52 -3.61 16.99
N ILE A 329 -2.89 -3.10 15.94
CA ILE A 329 -3.02 -1.71 15.47
C ILE A 329 -4.23 -1.54 14.55
N GLU A 330 -4.37 -2.38 13.54
CA GLU A 330 -5.37 -2.21 12.48
C GLU A 330 -6.85 -2.22 12.95
N PRO A 331 -7.26 -3.00 13.96
CA PRO A 331 -8.63 -2.90 14.46
C PRO A 331 -9.00 -1.54 15.04
N ARG A 332 -8.01 -0.77 15.50
CA ARG A 332 -8.22 0.56 16.12
C ARG A 332 -8.73 1.63 15.15
N LYS A 333 -8.59 1.42 13.83
CA LYS A 333 -9.12 2.34 12.81
C LYS A 333 -10.61 2.66 12.96
N ARG A 334 -11.42 1.69 13.46
CA ARG A 334 -12.85 1.90 13.69
C ARG A 334 -13.11 2.85 14.87
N ALA A 335 -12.37 2.69 15.95
CA ALA A 335 -12.44 3.58 17.11
C ALA A 335 -11.96 5.00 16.75
N LEU A 336 -10.84 5.10 16.05
CA LEU A 336 -10.31 6.38 15.57
C LEU A 336 -11.32 7.09 14.66
N LYS A 337 -11.93 6.38 13.69
CA LYS A 337 -12.97 6.97 12.83
C LYS A 337 -14.14 7.52 13.64
N ALA A 338 -14.60 6.79 14.66
CA ALA A 338 -15.71 7.22 15.51
C ALA A 338 -15.34 8.48 16.32
N GLN A 339 -14.13 8.51 16.90
CA GLN A 339 -13.62 9.66 17.65
C GLN A 339 -13.50 10.90 16.77
N LEU A 340 -12.90 10.75 15.56
CA LEU A 340 -12.77 11.84 14.59
C LEU A 340 -14.13 12.39 14.16
N ARG A 341 -15.10 11.51 13.93
CA ARG A 341 -16.46 11.92 13.59
C ARG A 341 -17.10 12.74 14.68
N THR A 342 -17.00 12.28 15.94
CA THR A 342 -17.51 13.03 17.11
C THR A 342 -16.83 14.39 17.24
N ALA A 343 -15.48 14.44 17.12
CA ALA A 343 -14.74 15.69 17.19
C ALA A 343 -15.16 16.66 16.07
N LEU A 344 -15.30 16.17 14.84
CA LEU A 344 -15.74 16.98 13.70
C LEU A 344 -17.16 17.56 13.92
N HIS A 345 -18.08 16.74 14.41
CA HIS A 345 -19.44 17.19 14.69
C HIS A 345 -19.48 18.26 15.78
N LEU A 346 -18.68 18.11 16.84
CA LEU A 346 -18.55 19.12 17.89
C LEU A 346 -17.99 20.44 17.34
N LEU A 347 -16.95 20.39 16.51
CA LEU A 347 -16.35 21.57 15.89
C LEU A 347 -17.32 22.29 14.94
N LEU A 348 -18.21 21.56 14.27
CA LEU A 348 -19.18 22.10 13.33
C LEU A 348 -20.52 22.48 14.00
N GLY A 349 -20.65 22.36 15.32
CA GLY A 349 -21.91 22.61 16.05
C GLY A 349 -23.05 21.65 15.66
N LYS A 350 -22.72 20.47 15.12
CA LYS A 350 -23.69 19.44 14.73
C LYS A 350 -23.99 18.52 15.92
N PRO A 351 -25.20 17.94 16.00
CA PRO A 351 -25.50 16.94 17.03
C PRO A 351 -24.52 15.75 16.90
N PRO A 352 -24.16 15.12 18.04
CA PRO A 352 -23.29 13.94 18.00
C PRO A 352 -23.94 12.84 17.15
N PRO A 353 -23.15 12.10 16.38
CA PRO A 353 -23.68 11.00 15.59
C PRO A 353 -24.36 9.98 16.50
N PRO A 354 -25.44 9.32 16.06
CA PRO A 354 -26.11 8.29 16.86
C PRO A 354 -25.07 7.22 17.24
N ALA A 355 -25.11 6.80 18.51
CA ALA A 355 -24.21 5.76 19.00
C ALA A 355 -24.37 4.52 18.11
N VAL A 356 -23.26 4.04 17.55
CA VAL A 356 -23.26 2.79 16.76
C VAL A 356 -23.63 1.67 17.73
N VAL A 357 -24.90 1.27 17.70
CA VAL A 357 -25.39 0.09 18.43
C VAL A 357 -24.51 -1.08 17.98
N ARG A 358 -23.73 -1.62 18.90
CA ARG A 358 -22.96 -2.85 18.68
C ARG A 358 -23.98 -3.96 18.36
N GLN A 359 -24.25 -4.21 17.10
CA GLN A 359 -24.81 -5.49 16.72
C GLN A 359 -23.76 -6.54 17.09
N ARG A 360 -23.95 -7.16 18.24
CA ARG A 360 -23.30 -8.43 18.59
C ARG A 360 -23.73 -9.40 17.50
N LEU A 361 -22.81 -9.75 16.62
CA LEU A 361 -22.97 -10.93 15.79
C LEU A 361 -22.89 -12.12 16.75
N SER A 362 -24.09 -12.61 17.10
CA SER A 362 -24.28 -13.92 17.70
C SER A 362 -23.88 -15.03 16.73
#